data_1e577d43f7033c89b4c2376ba433933f
#
_entry.id   1e577d43f7033c89b4c2376ba433933f
#
_cell.length_a   1.000
_cell.length_b   1.000
_cell.length_c   1.000
_cell.angle_alpha   90.00
_cell.angle_beta   90.00
_cell.angle_gamma   90.00
#
_symmetry.space_group_name_H-M   'P 1'
#
loop_
_entity.id
_entity.type
_entity.pdbx_description
1 polymer ?
#
loop_
_entity_poly.entity_id
_entity_poly.type
_entity_poly.pdbx_seq_one_letter_code
_entity_poly.pdbx_strand_id
1 'polypeptide(L)'
;MKRVVVTGMGIVCSLGKNKTEVLDSLKNARSGIKYSDKYAEMGLRSHVHGEIPEIDPKEVIDRKMLRFMADASIYNALALDEAIKQSGLSEEQVSNERTGLITGSGGASNQNVVEAADILREKGIKRVGPYRVPPTICLLYTSPSPRDKRQSRMPSSA
;
A
#
# COMPACT_ATOMS: atom_id res chain seq x y z
N MET A 1 8.62 20.23 26.80
CA MET A 1 8.10 19.72 25.51
C MET A 1 8.66 18.32 25.28
N LYS A 2 7.83 17.31 24.98
CA LYS A 2 8.35 15.96 24.69
C LYS A 2 8.95 15.97 23.28
N ARG A 3 10.17 15.43 23.14
CA ARG A 3 10.84 15.32 21.84
C ARG A 3 10.31 14.07 21.11
N VAL A 4 10.01 14.22 19.82
CA VAL A 4 9.60 13.12 18.93
C VAL A 4 10.72 12.91 17.91
N VAL A 5 11.08 11.66 17.68
CA VAL A 5 12.14 11.27 16.73
C VAL A 5 11.65 10.20 15.78
N VAL A 6 12.20 10.17 14.56
CA VAL A 6 12.02 9.08 13.60
C VAL A 6 13.12 8.05 13.85
N THR A 7 12.73 6.83 14.16
CA THR A 7 13.67 5.75 14.51
C THR A 7 13.89 4.74 13.39
N GLY A 8 12.97 4.67 12.44
CA GLY A 8 13.07 3.77 11.29
C GLY A 8 12.29 4.27 10.08
N MET A 9 12.74 3.92 8.90
CA MET A 9 12.09 4.21 7.62
C MET A 9 12.11 2.97 6.75
N GLY A 10 11.01 2.74 6.04
CA GLY A 10 10.93 1.75 4.98
C GLY A 10 10.19 2.33 3.77
N ILE A 11 10.52 1.85 2.59
CA ILE A 11 9.95 2.36 1.35
C ILE A 11 9.89 1.27 0.28
N VAL A 12 8.76 1.24 -0.42
CA VAL A 12 8.58 0.50 -1.67
C VAL A 12 8.01 1.45 -2.71
N CYS A 13 8.70 1.64 -3.80
CA CYS A 13 8.25 2.53 -4.89
C CYS A 13 8.89 2.14 -6.23
N SER A 14 8.56 2.88 -7.29
CA SER A 14 9.12 2.64 -8.63
C SER A 14 10.64 2.81 -8.74
N LEU A 15 11.30 3.41 -7.76
CA LEU A 15 12.76 3.56 -7.74
C LEU A 15 13.47 2.36 -7.09
N GLY A 16 12.76 1.55 -6.32
CA GLY A 16 13.31 0.40 -5.63
C GLY A 16 12.36 -0.21 -4.61
N LYS A 17 12.67 -1.40 -4.17
CA LYS A 17 11.87 -2.21 -3.25
C LYS A 17 12.29 -2.07 -1.78
N ASN A 18 13.31 -1.28 -1.51
CA ASN A 18 13.82 -0.98 -0.18
C ASN A 18 14.58 0.35 -0.17
N LYS A 19 14.90 0.84 1.01
CA LYS A 19 15.60 2.11 1.22
C LYS A 19 16.94 2.19 0.49
N THR A 20 17.69 1.11 0.45
CA THR A 20 19.02 1.08 -0.16
C THR A 20 18.93 1.26 -1.68
N GLU A 21 18.03 0.53 -2.34
CA GLU A 21 17.81 0.64 -3.78
C GLU A 21 17.27 2.02 -4.18
N VAL A 22 16.32 2.55 -3.39
CA VAL A 22 15.77 3.88 -3.63
C VAL A 22 16.85 4.95 -3.48
N LEU A 23 17.68 4.88 -2.44
CA LEU A 23 18.77 5.81 -2.24
C LEU A 23 19.80 5.75 -3.38
N ASP A 24 20.14 4.56 -3.84
CA ASP A 24 21.04 4.35 -4.97
C ASP A 24 20.44 4.92 -6.27
N SER A 25 19.16 4.68 -6.51
CA SER A 25 18.45 5.24 -7.67
C SER A 25 18.43 6.78 -7.65
N LEU A 26 18.21 7.37 -6.47
CA LEU A 26 18.24 8.83 -6.32
C LEU A 26 19.66 9.39 -6.55
N LYS A 27 20.69 8.77 -5.97
CA LYS A 27 22.09 9.21 -6.15
C LYS A 27 22.55 9.13 -7.60
N ASN A 28 22.07 8.15 -8.34
CA ASN A 28 22.42 7.92 -9.73
C ASN A 28 21.42 8.54 -10.72
N ALA A 29 20.47 9.34 -10.25
CA ALA A 29 19.41 9.96 -11.04
C ALA A 29 18.67 8.95 -11.94
N ARG A 30 18.46 7.71 -11.48
CA ARG A 30 17.70 6.69 -12.20
C ARG A 30 16.21 6.96 -12.09
N SER A 31 15.51 6.92 -13.23
CA SER A 31 14.06 7.07 -13.27
C SER A 31 13.37 5.73 -13.02
N GLY A 32 12.30 5.75 -12.22
CA GLY A 32 11.39 4.61 -12.06
C GLY A 32 10.23 4.62 -13.06
N ILE A 33 10.24 5.56 -14.03
CA ILE A 33 9.21 5.62 -15.06
C ILE A 33 9.60 4.70 -16.22
N LYS A 34 8.65 3.84 -16.62
CA LYS A 34 8.83 2.88 -17.72
C LYS A 34 7.71 3.00 -18.73
N TYR A 35 7.98 2.59 -19.95
CA TYR A 35 6.97 2.44 -20.99
C TYR A 35 6.13 1.20 -20.71
N SER A 36 4.84 1.28 -21.01
CA SER A 36 3.87 0.18 -20.84
C SER A 36 3.22 -0.15 -22.20
N ASP A 37 3.59 -1.29 -22.76
CA ASP A 37 2.96 -1.83 -23.96
C ASP A 37 1.45 -1.98 -23.77
N LYS A 38 1.03 -2.45 -22.59
CA LYS A 38 -0.37 -2.59 -22.21
C LYS A 38 -1.15 -1.27 -22.34
N TYR A 39 -0.56 -0.15 -21.95
CA TYR A 39 -1.23 1.15 -22.06
C TYR A 39 -1.33 1.61 -23.50
N ALA A 40 -0.33 1.30 -24.32
CA ALA A 40 -0.37 1.57 -25.77
C ALA A 40 -1.47 0.74 -26.46
N GLU A 41 -1.54 -0.56 -26.16
CA GLU A 41 -2.57 -1.47 -26.69
C GLU A 41 -3.99 -1.05 -26.29
N MET A 42 -4.16 -0.52 -25.08
CA MET A 42 -5.44 0.03 -24.59
C MET A 42 -5.79 1.39 -25.21
N GLY A 43 -4.92 1.99 -26.02
CA GLY A 43 -5.14 3.29 -26.64
C GLY A 43 -5.13 4.46 -25.65
N LEU A 44 -4.45 4.33 -24.51
CA LEU A 44 -4.31 5.41 -23.55
C LEU A 44 -3.43 6.53 -24.14
N ARG A 45 -3.68 7.78 -23.72
CA ARG A 45 -2.89 8.95 -24.18
C ARG A 45 -1.44 8.90 -23.66
N SER A 46 -1.22 8.37 -22.47
CA SER A 46 0.10 8.22 -21.87
C SER A 46 0.45 6.74 -21.81
N HIS A 47 1.62 6.38 -22.30
CA HIS A 47 2.13 5.01 -22.32
C HIS A 47 3.22 4.78 -21.28
N VAL A 48 3.34 5.64 -20.29
CA VAL A 48 4.35 5.54 -19.24
C VAL A 48 3.72 5.45 -17.86
N HIS A 49 4.36 4.71 -16.98
CA HIS A 49 3.96 4.56 -15.59
C HIS A 49 5.15 4.34 -14.67
N GLY A 50 4.96 4.53 -13.37
CA GLY A 50 5.92 4.09 -12.36
C GLY A 50 5.70 2.61 -12.08
N GLU A 51 6.63 1.76 -12.52
CA GLU A 51 6.56 0.33 -12.28
C GLU A 51 7.32 -0.03 -11.00
N ILE A 52 6.63 -0.66 -10.05
CA ILE A 52 7.27 -1.19 -8.85
C ILE A 52 8.03 -2.47 -9.23
N PRO A 53 9.32 -2.62 -8.81
CA PRO A 53 10.08 -3.83 -9.07
C PRO A 53 9.37 -5.06 -8.51
N GLU A 54 9.54 -6.20 -9.18
CA GLU A 54 8.96 -7.46 -8.72
C GLU A 54 9.49 -7.83 -7.34
N ILE A 55 8.56 -8.11 -6.41
CA ILE A 55 8.86 -8.46 -5.01
C ILE A 55 8.07 -9.72 -4.68
N ASP A 56 8.73 -10.73 -4.11
CA ASP A 56 8.00 -11.84 -3.50
C ASP A 56 7.60 -11.48 -2.05
N PRO A 57 6.33 -11.22 -1.79
CA PRO A 57 5.88 -10.83 -0.46
C PRO A 57 5.92 -11.97 0.56
N LYS A 58 6.11 -13.23 0.11
CA LYS A 58 6.09 -14.41 1.00
C LYS A 58 7.30 -14.48 1.93
N GLU A 59 8.36 -13.73 1.64
CA GLU A 59 9.52 -13.63 2.53
C GLU A 59 9.20 -12.92 3.86
N VAL A 60 8.18 -12.05 3.84
CA VAL A 60 7.81 -11.20 4.98
C VAL A 60 6.39 -11.48 5.47
N ILE A 61 5.48 -11.83 4.56
CA ILE A 61 4.05 -11.93 4.85
C ILE A 61 3.58 -13.39 4.74
N ASP A 62 2.90 -13.89 5.79
CA ASP A 62 2.31 -15.23 5.77
C ASP A 62 1.35 -15.41 4.58
N ARG A 63 1.45 -16.55 3.91
CA ARG A 63 0.64 -16.88 2.73
C ARG A 63 -0.87 -16.80 2.99
N LYS A 64 -1.31 -17.07 4.23
CA LYS A 64 -2.73 -16.96 4.59
C LYS A 64 -3.19 -15.51 4.62
N MET A 65 -2.34 -14.60 5.08
CA MET A 65 -2.63 -13.16 5.13
C MET A 65 -2.68 -12.54 3.74
N LEU A 66 -1.82 -12.97 2.81
CA LEU A 66 -1.78 -12.46 1.44
C LEU A 66 -3.13 -12.57 0.70
N ARG A 67 -3.98 -13.52 1.07
CA ARG A 67 -5.32 -13.68 0.47
C ARG A 67 -6.27 -12.51 0.77
N PHE A 68 -5.97 -11.75 1.81
CA PHE A 68 -6.79 -10.62 2.26
C PHE A 68 -6.18 -9.26 1.87
N MET A 69 -5.02 -9.27 1.23
CA MET A 69 -4.25 -8.04 0.97
C MET A 69 -4.30 -7.68 -0.51
N ALA A 70 -4.49 -6.40 -0.77
CA ALA A 70 -4.25 -5.80 -2.07
C ALA A 70 -2.79 -5.29 -2.15
N ASP A 71 -2.31 -4.96 -3.34
CA ASP A 71 -0.93 -4.52 -3.58
C ASP A 71 -0.51 -3.38 -2.64
N ALA A 72 -1.35 -2.37 -2.45
CA ALA A 72 -1.07 -1.27 -1.54
C ALA A 72 -0.85 -1.73 -0.09
N SER A 73 -1.59 -2.75 0.37
CA SER A 73 -1.43 -3.32 1.70
C SER A 73 -0.14 -4.13 1.80
N ILE A 74 0.22 -4.85 0.73
CA ILE A 74 1.46 -5.62 0.64
C ILE A 74 2.66 -4.67 0.70
N TYR A 75 2.69 -3.62 -0.12
CA TYR A 75 3.79 -2.66 -0.13
C TYR A 75 3.92 -1.91 1.20
N ASN A 76 2.79 -1.59 1.83
CA ASN A 76 2.78 -0.98 3.17
C ASN A 76 3.37 -1.92 4.23
N ALA A 77 3.02 -3.20 4.21
CA ALA A 77 3.55 -4.19 5.14
C ALA A 77 5.06 -4.41 4.96
N LEU A 78 5.54 -4.48 3.72
CA LEU A 78 6.97 -4.61 3.41
C LEU A 78 7.77 -3.38 3.88
N ALA A 79 7.26 -2.18 3.61
CA ALA A 79 7.90 -0.95 4.06
C ALA A 79 7.88 -0.82 5.59
N LEU A 80 6.79 -1.25 6.25
CA LEU A 80 6.69 -1.25 7.70
C LEU A 80 7.68 -2.22 8.34
N ASP A 81 7.82 -3.43 7.78
CA ASP A 81 8.80 -4.42 8.25
C ASP A 81 10.24 -3.88 8.17
N GLU A 82 10.60 -3.23 7.06
CA GLU A 82 11.89 -2.56 6.90
C GLU A 82 12.09 -1.47 7.97
N ALA A 83 11.07 -0.65 8.22
CA ALA A 83 11.13 0.41 9.23
C ALA A 83 11.29 -0.15 10.65
N ILE A 84 10.57 -1.21 10.99
CA ILE A 84 10.67 -1.87 12.30
C ILE A 84 12.07 -2.47 12.49
N LYS A 85 12.57 -3.20 11.50
CA LYS A 85 13.93 -3.77 11.54
C LYS A 85 15.00 -2.67 11.72
N GLN A 86 14.85 -1.55 11.02
CA GLN A 86 15.78 -0.43 11.15
C GLN A 86 15.70 0.24 12.53
N SER A 87 14.50 0.32 13.12
CA SER A 87 14.31 0.97 14.43
C SER A 87 14.95 0.21 15.58
N GLY A 88 15.21 -1.09 15.42
CA GLY A 88 15.72 -1.97 16.45
C GLY A 88 14.72 -2.29 17.57
N LEU A 89 13.42 -2.02 17.34
CA LEU A 89 12.38 -2.35 18.30
C LEU A 89 12.19 -3.87 18.42
N SER A 90 12.04 -4.36 19.64
CA SER A 90 11.68 -5.77 19.88
C SER A 90 10.22 -6.01 19.55
N GLU A 91 9.86 -7.28 19.31
CA GLU A 91 8.48 -7.68 19.05
C GLU A 91 7.51 -7.24 20.16
N GLU A 92 7.93 -7.35 21.42
CA GLU A 92 7.16 -6.88 22.58
C GLU A 92 6.94 -5.36 22.57
N GLN A 93 7.88 -4.59 22.04
CA GLN A 93 7.75 -3.14 21.90
C GLN A 93 6.85 -2.77 20.72
N VAL A 94 6.85 -3.56 19.66
CA VAL A 94 5.96 -3.38 18.51
C VAL A 94 4.54 -3.79 18.87
N SER A 95 4.36 -4.95 19.50
CA SER A 95 3.05 -5.47 19.95
C SER A 95 2.76 -5.04 21.39
N ASN A 96 2.41 -3.76 21.59
CA ASN A 96 2.25 -3.14 22.90
C ASN A 96 1.09 -2.14 22.89
N GLU A 97 0.39 -1.99 24.00
CA GLU A 97 -0.73 -1.03 24.15
C GLU A 97 -0.34 0.44 23.89
N ARG A 98 0.95 0.77 24.00
CA ARG A 98 1.48 2.11 23.73
C ARG A 98 1.97 2.29 22.29
N THR A 99 1.92 1.27 21.48
CA THR A 99 2.32 1.29 20.07
C THR A 99 1.06 1.29 19.21
N GLY A 100 0.94 2.28 18.35
CA GLY A 100 -0.18 2.40 17.41
C GLY A 100 0.30 2.27 15.97
N LEU A 101 -0.51 1.66 15.12
CA LEU A 101 -0.32 1.63 13.68
C LEU A 101 -1.30 2.60 13.02
N ILE A 102 -0.78 3.55 12.27
CA ILE A 102 -1.57 4.43 11.41
C ILE A 102 -1.17 4.12 9.97
N THR A 103 -2.14 3.74 9.16
CA THR A 103 -1.94 3.41 7.75
C THR A 103 -3.05 4.03 6.91
N GLY A 104 -2.79 4.28 5.65
CA GLY A 104 -3.76 4.85 4.74
C GLY A 104 -3.44 4.52 3.29
N SER A 105 -4.46 4.58 2.45
CA SER A 105 -4.35 4.41 1.00
C SER A 105 -5.25 5.42 0.29
N GLY A 106 -4.78 5.98 -0.82
CA GLY A 106 -5.52 6.96 -1.62
C GLY A 106 -6.76 6.39 -2.34
N GLY A 107 -6.94 5.06 -2.36
CA GLY A 107 -8.07 4.41 -2.99
C GLY A 107 -8.08 2.90 -2.76
N ALA A 108 -9.21 2.29 -3.09
CA ALA A 108 -9.34 0.84 -3.15
C ALA A 108 -8.53 0.26 -4.33
N SER A 109 -8.26 -1.04 -4.31
CA SER A 109 -7.68 -1.72 -5.45
C SER A 109 -8.71 -1.88 -6.57
N ASN A 110 -8.64 -1.01 -7.58
CA ASN A 110 -9.53 -1.06 -8.74
C ASN A 110 -9.47 -2.42 -9.45
N GLN A 111 -8.29 -3.02 -9.53
CA GLN A 111 -8.13 -4.36 -10.12
C GLN A 111 -8.96 -5.40 -9.37
N ASN A 112 -8.85 -5.47 -8.05
CA ASN A 112 -9.61 -6.42 -7.24
C ASN A 112 -11.13 -6.17 -7.32
N VAL A 113 -11.55 -4.90 -7.41
CA VAL A 113 -12.97 -4.54 -7.60
C VAL A 113 -13.48 -5.04 -8.95
N VAL A 114 -12.73 -4.80 -10.02
CA VAL A 114 -13.11 -5.26 -11.38
C VAL A 114 -13.15 -6.77 -11.43
N GLU A 115 -12.12 -7.47 -10.96
CA GLU A 115 -12.08 -8.93 -10.90
C GLU A 115 -13.28 -9.53 -10.13
N ALA A 116 -13.62 -8.95 -8.99
CA ALA A 116 -14.76 -9.40 -8.20
C ALA A 116 -16.09 -9.16 -8.96
N ALA A 117 -16.22 -8.02 -9.63
CA ALA A 117 -17.40 -7.69 -10.43
C ALA A 117 -17.54 -8.61 -11.66
N ASP A 118 -16.46 -8.94 -12.32
CA ASP A 118 -16.47 -9.85 -13.47
C ASP A 118 -16.84 -11.29 -13.06
N ILE A 119 -16.28 -11.78 -11.95
CA ILE A 119 -16.69 -13.07 -11.39
C ILE A 119 -18.17 -13.07 -11.01
N LEU A 120 -18.68 -11.98 -10.44
CA LEU A 120 -20.08 -11.84 -10.10
C LEU A 120 -20.98 -11.93 -11.36
N ARG A 121 -20.59 -11.24 -12.43
CA ARG A 121 -21.35 -11.20 -13.71
C ARG A 121 -21.31 -12.53 -14.44
N GLU A 122 -20.14 -13.15 -14.51
CA GLU A 122 -19.93 -14.37 -15.29
C GLU A 122 -20.37 -15.64 -14.55
N LYS A 123 -20.12 -15.73 -13.25
CA LYS A 123 -20.21 -16.97 -12.46
C LYS A 123 -21.22 -16.89 -11.30
N GLY A 124 -21.81 -15.71 -11.10
CA GLY A 124 -22.79 -15.46 -10.05
C GLY A 124 -22.18 -15.28 -8.64
N ILE A 125 -23.00 -14.80 -7.72
CA ILE A 125 -22.61 -14.37 -6.37
C ILE A 125 -21.90 -15.47 -5.56
N LYS A 126 -22.28 -16.71 -5.72
CA LYS A 126 -21.70 -17.85 -4.99
C LYS A 126 -20.21 -18.06 -5.30
N ARG A 127 -19.71 -17.52 -6.41
CA ARG A 127 -18.31 -17.67 -6.84
C ARG A 127 -17.41 -16.53 -6.42
N VAL A 128 -17.95 -15.41 -5.96
CA VAL A 128 -17.13 -14.27 -5.49
C VAL A 128 -16.32 -14.66 -4.26
N GLY A 129 -16.87 -15.41 -3.33
CA GLY A 129 -16.18 -15.91 -2.15
C GLY A 129 -15.75 -14.81 -1.15
N PRO A 130 -15.53 -15.15 0.12
CA PRO A 130 -15.25 -14.18 1.17
C PRO A 130 -13.87 -13.52 1.04
N TYR A 131 -12.90 -14.17 0.40
CA TYR A 131 -11.52 -13.65 0.25
C TYR A 131 -11.37 -12.55 -0.79
N ARG A 132 -12.39 -12.32 -1.62
CA ARG A 132 -12.39 -11.28 -2.65
C ARG A 132 -12.80 -9.91 -2.13
N VAL A 133 -13.51 -9.85 -1.00
CA VAL A 133 -14.04 -8.61 -0.44
C VAL A 133 -12.95 -7.77 0.26
N PRO A 134 -12.12 -8.32 1.18
CA PRO A 134 -11.12 -7.53 1.88
C PRO A 134 -10.16 -6.74 0.97
N PRO A 135 -9.63 -7.31 -0.13
CA PRO A 135 -8.74 -6.56 -1.03
C PRO A 135 -9.42 -5.39 -1.77
N THR A 136 -10.76 -5.35 -1.79
CA THR A 136 -11.51 -4.25 -2.43
C THR A 136 -11.74 -3.05 -1.49
N ILE A 137 -11.40 -3.18 -0.21
CA ILE A 137 -11.66 -2.14 0.78
C ILE A 137 -10.54 -1.11 0.78
N CYS A 138 -10.93 0.16 0.87
CA CYS A 138 -9.98 1.26 1.03
C CYS A 138 -9.62 1.46 2.50
N LEU A 139 -8.33 1.60 2.80
CA LEU A 139 -7.81 1.86 4.14
C LEU A 139 -7.92 3.35 4.57
N LEU A 140 -8.69 4.16 3.85
CA LEU A 140 -8.77 5.62 4.04
C LEU A 140 -9.40 6.10 5.35
N TYR A 141 -9.96 5.22 6.16
CA TYR A 141 -10.72 5.63 7.34
C TYR A 141 -9.90 5.92 8.61
N THR A 142 -8.59 5.96 8.50
CA THR A 142 -7.77 5.84 9.70
C THR A 142 -7.23 7.12 10.30
N SER A 143 -7.30 8.26 9.67
CA SER A 143 -7.04 9.53 10.37
C SER A 143 -7.28 10.75 9.48
N PRO A 144 -8.18 11.67 9.84
CA PRO A 144 -8.25 12.96 9.18
C PRO A 144 -6.96 13.72 9.44
N SER A 145 -6.22 14.02 8.37
CA SER A 145 -5.06 14.90 8.47
C SER A 145 -5.53 16.35 8.62
N PRO A 146 -4.88 17.17 9.43
CA PRO A 146 -5.15 18.61 9.46
C PRO A 146 -4.97 19.29 8.09
N ARG A 147 -4.32 18.63 7.13
CA ARG A 147 -4.20 19.08 5.73
C ARG A 147 -5.42 18.75 4.87
N ASP A 148 -6.27 17.82 5.30
CA ASP A 148 -7.52 17.46 4.61
C ASP A 148 -8.64 18.44 4.94
N LYS A 149 -8.48 19.68 4.48
CA LYS A 149 -9.48 20.75 4.68
C LYS A 149 -10.89 20.41 4.18
N ARG A 150 -11.07 19.40 3.36
CA ARG A 150 -12.36 18.92 2.88
C ARG A 150 -13.09 18.04 3.88
N GLN A 151 -12.38 17.30 4.73
CA GLN A 151 -12.97 16.44 5.75
C GLN A 151 -13.26 17.18 7.06
N SER A 152 -12.59 18.30 7.33
CA SER A 152 -12.85 19.13 8.51
C SER A 152 -14.15 19.93 8.43
N ARG A 153 -14.93 19.78 7.37
CA ARG A 153 -16.22 20.45 7.15
C ARG A 153 -17.43 19.53 7.31
N MET A 154 -17.34 18.46 8.07
CA MET A 154 -18.57 17.87 8.57
C MET A 154 -19.20 18.86 9.54
N PRO A 155 -20.42 19.39 9.28
CA PRO A 155 -21.10 20.17 10.27
C PRO A 155 -21.26 19.27 11.49
N SER A 156 -20.81 19.75 12.65
CA SER A 156 -21.24 19.20 13.91
C SER A 156 -22.77 19.35 13.92
N SER A 157 -23.47 18.30 13.59
CA SER A 157 -24.89 18.24 13.81
C SER A 157 -25.10 18.34 15.31
N ALA A 158 -25.68 19.44 15.70
CA ALA A 158 -26.26 19.66 17.01
C ALA A 158 -27.21 18.53 17.38
#